data_97d6e893a44b53ffb94376b1f8ae5513
#
_entry.id   97d6e893a44b53ffb94376b1f8ae5513
#
_cell.length_a   1.000
_cell.length_b   1.000
_cell.length_c   1.000
_cell.angle_alpha   90.00
_cell.angle_beta   90.00
_cell.angle_gamma   90.00
#
_symmetry.space_group_name_H-M   'P 1'
#
loop_
_entity.id
_entity.type
_entity.pdbx_description
1 polymer ?
#
loop_
_entity_poly.entity_id
_entity_poly.type
_entity_poly.pdbx_seq_one_letter_code
_entity_poly.pdbx_strand_id
1 'polypeptide(L)'
;MKKTTGAEIATSRKTLAQVILCLGCCCGRTDKGHPEVPVEWMKAEWRKRALAKKVHLTISGCLGPCDASNVVLVMIGDQPVWLGGLDGNEHYAALADWASACDRAGSAIPLPASLASFRMDRFHGSDAMTPLFEPTPLCPDARVA
;
A
#
# COMPACT_ATOMS: atom_id res chain seq x y z
N MET A 1 -13.37 27.45 18.53
CA MET A 1 -12.05 26.88 18.44
C MET A 1 -11.94 26.01 17.19
N LYS A 2 -11.04 26.36 16.31
CA LYS A 2 -10.90 25.62 15.06
C LYS A 2 -10.25 24.26 15.33
N LYS A 3 -10.98 23.22 15.07
CA LYS A 3 -10.45 21.87 15.24
C LYS A 3 -9.54 21.56 14.05
N THR A 4 -8.25 21.47 14.31
CA THR A 4 -7.33 21.08 13.27
C THR A 4 -7.47 19.57 13.07
N THR A 5 -8.14 19.19 12.01
CA THR A 5 -8.32 17.79 11.66
C THR A 5 -7.60 17.53 10.36
N GLY A 6 -6.56 16.71 10.42
CA GLY A 6 -5.87 16.24 9.25
C GLY A 6 -4.76 17.15 8.74
N ALA A 7 -4.25 16.81 7.58
CA ALA A 7 -3.15 17.50 6.94
C ALA A 7 -3.61 18.81 6.32
N GLU A 8 -2.75 19.84 6.41
CA GLU A 8 -3.02 21.13 5.80
C GLU A 8 -2.92 21.07 4.27
N ILE A 9 -2.07 20.16 3.76
CA ILE A 9 -1.90 19.98 2.32
C ILE A 9 -2.90 18.94 1.84
N ALA A 10 -3.72 19.32 0.87
CA ALA A 10 -4.68 18.42 0.26
C ALA A 10 -4.35 18.24 -1.22
N THR A 11 -4.46 17.02 -1.70
CA THR A 11 -4.30 16.73 -3.12
C THR A 11 -5.66 16.69 -3.81
N SER A 12 -5.72 17.13 -5.06
CA SER A 12 -6.90 16.94 -5.90
C SER A 12 -7.01 15.51 -6.44
N ARG A 13 -5.97 14.69 -6.23
CA ARG A 13 -5.91 13.31 -6.71
C ARG A 13 -6.16 12.30 -5.59
N LYS A 14 -7.19 12.55 -4.80
CA LYS A 14 -7.57 11.60 -3.75
C LYS A 14 -8.07 10.30 -4.36
N THR A 15 -7.64 9.18 -3.77
CA THR A 15 -8.07 7.85 -4.16
C THR A 15 -8.62 7.10 -2.96
N LEU A 16 -9.30 6.00 -3.21
CA LEU A 16 -9.79 5.13 -2.13
C LEU A 16 -8.67 4.31 -1.52
N ALA A 17 -7.75 3.85 -2.35
CA ALA A 17 -6.70 2.94 -1.97
C ALA A 17 -5.54 3.02 -2.95
N GLN A 18 -4.44 2.37 -2.61
CA GLN A 18 -3.28 2.29 -3.48
C GLN A 18 -2.63 0.92 -3.38
N VAL A 19 -2.31 0.33 -4.53
CA VAL A 19 -1.57 -0.93 -4.63
C VAL A 19 -0.16 -0.62 -5.12
N ILE A 20 0.85 -1.02 -4.35
CA ILE A 20 2.25 -0.76 -4.67
C ILE A 20 2.94 -2.11 -4.87
N LEU A 21 3.34 -2.39 -6.11
CA LEU A 21 4.06 -3.61 -6.46
C LEU A 21 5.56 -3.38 -6.30
N CYS A 22 6.20 -4.23 -5.52
CA CYS A 22 7.65 -4.25 -5.41
C CYS A 22 8.24 -4.92 -6.65
N LEU A 23 9.24 -4.29 -7.23
CA LEU A 23 9.97 -4.85 -8.36
C LEU A 23 11.43 -4.44 -8.22
N GLY A 24 12.36 -5.38 -8.37
CA GLY A 24 13.75 -5.00 -8.31
C GLY A 24 14.67 -6.09 -7.78
N CYS A 25 15.34 -5.85 -6.68
CA CYS A 25 16.43 -6.69 -6.19
C CYS A 25 16.08 -8.18 -6.11
N CYS A 26 14.90 -8.52 -5.61
CA CYS A 26 14.42 -9.90 -5.49
C CYS A 26 13.05 -10.09 -6.13
N CYS A 27 12.13 -9.16 -5.90
CA CYS A 27 10.78 -9.27 -6.44
C CYS A 27 10.80 -9.27 -7.97
N GLY A 28 10.20 -10.29 -8.57
CA GLY A 28 10.15 -10.45 -10.02
C GLY A 28 11.44 -10.92 -10.65
N ARG A 29 12.48 -11.18 -9.88
CA ARG A 29 13.77 -11.63 -10.41
C ARG A 29 13.73 -13.12 -10.68
N THR A 30 13.18 -13.48 -11.83
CA THR A 30 13.09 -14.89 -12.26
C THR A 30 14.46 -15.50 -12.48
N ASP A 31 15.46 -14.68 -12.83
CA ASP A 31 16.85 -15.11 -12.95
C ASP A 31 17.45 -15.56 -11.62
N LYS A 32 16.88 -15.11 -10.50
CA LYS A 32 17.27 -15.52 -9.15
C LYS A 32 16.35 -16.58 -8.56
N GLY A 33 15.45 -17.13 -9.35
CA GLY A 33 14.49 -18.13 -8.89
C GLY A 33 13.25 -17.59 -8.20
N HIS A 34 13.02 -16.28 -8.26
CA HIS A 34 11.82 -15.68 -7.69
C HIS A 34 10.67 -15.67 -8.70
N PRO A 35 9.41 -15.71 -8.22
CA PRO A 35 8.27 -15.64 -9.12
C PRO A 35 8.23 -14.33 -9.89
N GLU A 36 7.62 -14.38 -11.08
CA GLU A 36 7.41 -13.20 -11.89
C GLU A 36 6.39 -12.25 -11.24
N VAL A 37 6.61 -10.96 -11.38
CA VAL A 37 5.63 -9.92 -11.06
C VAL A 37 4.98 -9.50 -12.37
N PRO A 38 3.67 -9.74 -12.57
CA PRO A 38 3.01 -9.47 -13.86
C PRO A 38 2.71 -7.99 -14.05
N VAL A 39 3.75 -7.18 -14.19
CA VAL A 39 3.64 -5.71 -14.24
C VAL A 39 2.79 -5.25 -15.41
N GLU A 40 3.10 -5.76 -16.61
CA GLU A 40 2.39 -5.31 -17.81
C GLU A 40 0.92 -5.75 -17.80
N TRP A 41 0.66 -6.94 -17.29
CA TRP A 41 -0.71 -7.43 -17.12
C TRP A 41 -1.49 -6.56 -16.13
N MET A 42 -0.87 -6.22 -15.00
CA MET A 42 -1.50 -5.36 -13.99
C MET A 42 -1.81 -3.98 -14.56
N LYS A 43 -0.86 -3.37 -15.25
CA LYS A 43 -1.08 -2.08 -15.90
C LYS A 43 -2.22 -2.14 -16.91
N ALA A 44 -2.26 -3.21 -17.71
CA ALA A 44 -3.32 -3.41 -18.70
C ALA A 44 -4.69 -3.55 -18.05
N GLU A 45 -4.77 -4.31 -16.95
CA GLU A 45 -6.02 -4.50 -16.22
C GLU A 45 -6.51 -3.19 -15.60
N TRP A 46 -5.58 -2.40 -15.06
CA TRP A 46 -5.95 -1.10 -14.49
C TRP A 46 -6.51 -0.15 -15.56
N ARG A 47 -5.91 -0.14 -16.75
CA ARG A 47 -6.43 0.66 -17.86
C ARG A 47 -7.78 0.14 -18.35
N LYS A 48 -7.87 -1.17 -18.56
CA LYS A 48 -9.09 -1.82 -19.04
C LYS A 48 -10.27 -1.59 -18.11
N ARG A 49 -10.02 -1.64 -16.81
CA ARG A 49 -11.05 -1.46 -15.78
C ARG A 49 -11.23 -0.01 -15.35
N ALA A 50 -10.45 0.91 -15.90
CA ALA A 50 -10.48 2.34 -15.58
C ALA A 50 -10.35 2.61 -14.07
N LEU A 51 -9.40 1.95 -13.41
CA LEU A 51 -9.27 1.98 -11.96
C LEU A 51 -8.41 3.11 -11.41
N ALA A 52 -7.61 3.77 -12.24
CA ALA A 52 -6.54 4.65 -11.77
C ALA A 52 -7.03 5.79 -10.88
N LYS A 53 -8.25 6.27 -11.08
CA LYS A 53 -8.81 7.37 -10.27
C LYS A 53 -9.35 6.91 -8.92
N LYS A 54 -9.64 5.64 -8.77
CA LYS A 54 -10.24 5.10 -7.54
C LYS A 54 -9.24 4.30 -6.72
N VAL A 55 -8.45 3.46 -7.37
CA VAL A 55 -7.37 2.72 -6.74
C VAL A 55 -6.12 2.95 -7.56
N HIS A 56 -5.11 3.59 -6.97
CA HIS A 56 -3.89 3.88 -7.69
C HIS A 56 -2.99 2.64 -7.73
N LEU A 57 -2.38 2.40 -8.88
CA LEU A 57 -1.38 1.33 -9.04
C LEU A 57 -0.01 1.97 -9.21
N THR A 58 0.93 1.54 -8.37
CA THR A 58 2.32 2.02 -8.42
C THR A 58 3.25 0.83 -8.55
N ILE A 59 4.21 0.93 -9.46
CA ILE A 59 5.31 -0.01 -9.53
C ILE A 59 6.51 0.67 -8.86
N SER A 60 6.98 0.09 -7.77
CA SER A 60 8.09 0.66 -7.01
C SER A 60 9.37 -0.12 -7.25
N GLY A 61 10.48 0.40 -6.76
CA GLY A 61 11.70 -0.38 -6.56
C GLY A 61 11.56 -1.26 -5.31
N CYS A 62 12.68 -1.67 -4.73
CA CYS A 62 12.68 -2.52 -3.55
C CYS A 62 12.00 -1.84 -2.37
N LEU A 63 11.01 -2.51 -1.79
CA LEU A 63 10.30 -2.02 -0.61
C LEU A 63 10.98 -2.44 0.70
N GLY A 64 11.97 -3.32 0.64
CA GLY A 64 12.79 -3.68 1.79
C GLY A 64 12.80 -5.15 2.17
N PRO A 65 11.66 -5.81 2.38
CA PRO A 65 11.66 -7.20 2.87
C PRO A 65 11.90 -8.21 1.75
N CYS A 66 13.12 -8.21 1.21
CA CYS A 66 13.51 -9.05 0.07
C CYS A 66 13.39 -10.53 0.36
N ASP A 67 13.55 -10.93 1.61
CA ASP A 67 13.40 -12.32 2.04
C ASP A 67 11.95 -12.83 1.93
N ALA A 68 11.00 -11.92 1.78
CA ALA A 68 9.58 -12.26 1.63
C ALA A 68 9.06 -11.99 0.22
N SER A 69 9.94 -11.94 -0.80
CA SER A 69 9.49 -11.68 -2.17
C SER A 69 8.53 -12.78 -2.68
N ASN A 70 7.52 -12.43 -3.52
CA ASN A 70 7.29 -11.05 -4.00
C ASN A 70 6.42 -10.28 -3.02
N VAL A 71 6.69 -9.01 -2.89
CA VAL A 71 6.06 -8.13 -1.90
C VAL A 71 5.10 -7.17 -2.59
N VAL A 72 3.95 -6.97 -1.97
CA VAL A 72 2.99 -5.94 -2.37
C VAL A 72 2.58 -5.17 -1.12
N LEU A 73 2.58 -3.87 -1.20
CA LEU A 73 2.03 -3.01 -0.16
C LEU A 73 0.70 -2.46 -0.63
N VAL A 74 -0.34 -2.68 0.15
CA VAL A 74 -1.68 -2.16 -0.16
C VAL A 74 -2.04 -1.13 0.90
N MET A 75 -2.34 0.09 0.45
CA MET A 75 -2.92 1.10 1.32
C MET A 75 -4.43 1.00 1.20
N ILE A 76 -5.08 0.51 2.26
CA ILE A 76 -6.54 0.47 2.34
C ILE A 76 -6.97 1.75 3.03
N GLY A 77 -7.28 2.79 2.22
CA GLY A 77 -7.36 4.12 2.76
C GLY A 77 -6.02 4.52 3.34
N ASP A 78 -5.97 4.86 4.61
CA ASP A 78 -4.74 5.25 5.31
C ASP A 78 -4.09 4.09 6.07
N GLN A 79 -4.55 2.84 5.87
CA GLN A 79 -4.01 1.68 6.58
C GLN A 79 -3.15 0.82 5.66
N PRO A 80 -1.86 0.64 6.00
CA PRO A 80 -0.98 -0.21 5.22
C PRO A 80 -1.20 -1.69 5.53
N VAL A 81 -1.24 -2.49 4.47
CA VAL A 81 -1.22 -3.96 4.58
C VAL A 81 -0.05 -4.46 3.74
N TRP A 82 0.89 -5.12 4.37
CA TRP A 82 2.05 -5.69 3.71
C TRP A 82 1.77 -7.15 3.37
N LEU A 83 1.94 -7.51 2.11
CA LEU A 83 1.79 -8.88 1.62
C LEU A 83 3.14 -9.38 1.12
N GLY A 84 3.47 -10.61 1.42
CA GLY A 84 4.72 -11.23 0.99
C GLY A 84 4.50 -12.63 0.48
N GLY A 85 5.47 -13.11 -0.29
CA GLY A 85 5.43 -14.46 -0.81
C GLY A 85 4.43 -14.70 -1.93
N LEU A 86 4.00 -13.65 -2.63
CA LEU A 86 3.09 -13.83 -3.76
C LEU A 86 3.82 -14.56 -4.88
N ASP A 87 3.28 -15.68 -5.32
CA ASP A 87 3.97 -16.58 -6.25
C ASP A 87 3.11 -17.03 -7.43
N GLY A 88 1.95 -16.42 -7.63
CA GLY A 88 1.06 -16.80 -8.72
C GLY A 88 0.24 -15.65 -9.24
N ASN A 89 -0.11 -15.72 -10.53
CA ASN A 89 -0.91 -14.68 -11.16
C ASN A 89 -2.28 -14.52 -10.51
N GLU A 90 -2.83 -15.56 -9.90
CA GLU A 90 -4.10 -15.50 -9.20
C GLU A 90 -4.08 -14.54 -8.02
N HIS A 91 -2.93 -14.36 -7.38
CA HIS A 91 -2.80 -13.40 -6.29
C HIS A 91 -2.94 -11.97 -6.79
N TYR A 92 -2.31 -11.69 -7.93
CA TYR A 92 -2.40 -10.37 -8.55
C TYR A 92 -3.78 -10.12 -9.16
N ALA A 93 -4.40 -11.17 -9.70
CA ALA A 93 -5.78 -11.10 -10.19
C ALA A 93 -6.74 -10.76 -9.03
N ALA A 94 -6.52 -11.35 -7.86
CA ALA A 94 -7.33 -11.05 -6.68
C ALA A 94 -7.20 -9.57 -6.27
N LEU A 95 -6.01 -8.99 -6.42
CA LEU A 95 -5.82 -7.55 -6.16
C LEU A 95 -6.57 -6.70 -7.17
N ALA A 96 -6.55 -7.07 -8.44
CA ALA A 96 -7.30 -6.34 -9.47
C ALA A 96 -8.81 -6.44 -9.24
N ASP A 97 -9.30 -7.61 -8.87
CA ASP A 97 -10.70 -7.82 -8.56
C ASP A 97 -11.13 -7.02 -7.31
N TRP A 98 -10.26 -6.99 -6.32
CA TRP A 98 -10.50 -6.18 -5.12
C TRP A 98 -10.58 -4.68 -5.46
N ALA A 99 -9.67 -4.20 -6.31
CA ALA A 99 -9.70 -2.80 -6.75
C ALA A 99 -10.99 -2.47 -7.47
N SER A 100 -11.48 -3.38 -8.32
CA SER A 100 -12.78 -3.21 -8.98
C SER A 100 -13.92 -3.17 -7.97
N ALA A 101 -13.84 -3.99 -6.93
CA ALA A 101 -14.85 -4.01 -5.88
C ALA A 101 -14.86 -2.71 -5.07
N CYS A 102 -13.68 -2.14 -4.78
CA CYS A 102 -13.58 -0.83 -4.15
C CYS A 102 -14.24 0.25 -5.02
N ASP A 103 -13.97 0.22 -6.31
CA ASP A 103 -14.56 1.17 -7.25
C ASP A 103 -16.08 1.09 -7.23
N ARG A 104 -16.63 -0.12 -7.31
CA ARG A 104 -18.08 -0.33 -7.25
C ARG A 104 -18.68 0.12 -5.92
N ALA A 105 -17.99 -0.12 -4.82
CA ALA A 105 -18.45 0.26 -3.49
C ALA A 105 -18.30 1.76 -3.21
N GLY A 106 -17.42 2.44 -3.94
CA GLY A 106 -17.10 3.84 -3.67
C GLY A 106 -16.30 4.02 -2.39
N SER A 107 -15.68 2.98 -1.87
CA SER A 107 -14.90 3.02 -0.63
C SER A 107 -13.86 1.90 -0.64
N ALA A 108 -12.82 2.08 0.17
CA ALA A 108 -11.82 1.03 0.39
C ALA A 108 -12.44 -0.06 1.25
N ILE A 109 -12.59 -1.26 0.69
CA ILE A 109 -13.15 -2.40 1.39
C ILE A 109 -12.02 -3.33 1.86
N PRO A 110 -12.27 -4.26 2.78
CA PRO A 110 -11.25 -5.22 3.19
C PRO A 110 -10.75 -6.06 2.02
N LEU A 111 -9.50 -6.47 2.09
CA LEU A 111 -8.92 -7.39 1.12
C LEU A 111 -9.62 -8.75 1.17
N PRO A 112 -9.62 -9.50 0.04
CA PRO A 112 -10.25 -10.81 0.04
C PRO A 112 -9.52 -11.79 0.96
N ALA A 113 -10.26 -12.73 1.52
CA ALA A 113 -9.72 -13.73 2.42
C ALA A 113 -8.60 -14.57 1.79
N SER A 114 -8.64 -14.73 0.45
CA SER A 114 -7.61 -15.47 -0.27
C SER A 114 -6.22 -14.86 -0.14
N LEU A 115 -6.12 -13.59 0.22
CA LEU A 115 -4.83 -12.92 0.43
C LEU A 115 -4.41 -12.86 1.88
N ALA A 116 -5.25 -13.30 2.81
CA ALA A 116 -4.98 -13.18 4.23
C ALA A 116 -3.72 -13.93 4.68
N SER A 117 -3.45 -15.09 4.08
CA SER A 117 -2.27 -15.89 4.42
C SER A 117 -0.95 -15.26 3.98
N PHE A 118 -1.00 -14.25 3.11
CA PHE A 118 0.19 -13.55 2.65
C PHE A 118 0.51 -12.30 3.48
N ARG A 119 -0.32 -11.98 4.46
CA ARG A 119 -0.08 -10.82 5.29
C ARG A 119 1.20 -10.96 6.07
N MET A 120 2.03 -9.92 5.99
CA MET A 120 3.35 -9.89 6.60
C MET A 120 3.36 -8.87 7.73
N ASP A 121 3.93 -9.27 8.86
CA ASP A 121 4.22 -8.35 9.96
C ASP A 121 5.57 -7.69 9.66
N ARG A 122 5.52 -6.44 9.25
CA ARG A 122 6.68 -5.75 8.68
C ARG A 122 7.54 -5.02 9.70
N PHE A 123 6.94 -4.56 10.79
CA PHE A 123 7.61 -3.64 11.70
C PHE A 123 7.64 -4.17 13.12
N HIS A 124 8.72 -3.87 13.83
CA HIS A 124 8.81 -4.13 15.26
C HIS A 124 7.83 -3.25 16.00
N GLY A 125 7.28 -3.76 17.10
CA GLY A 125 6.42 -2.98 17.96
C GLY A 125 5.09 -2.59 17.33
N SER A 126 4.58 -3.42 16.43
CA SER A 126 3.34 -3.14 15.72
C SER A 126 2.12 -2.97 16.65
N ASP A 127 2.21 -3.49 17.88
CA ASP A 127 1.14 -3.36 18.87
C ASP A 127 1.18 -2.02 19.61
N ALA A 128 2.29 -1.28 19.51
CA ALA A 128 2.45 -0.02 20.21
C ALA A 128 1.96 1.14 19.35
N MET A 129 1.15 2.00 19.93
CA MET A 129 0.75 3.22 19.26
C MET A 129 1.86 4.25 19.35
N THR A 130 2.50 4.51 18.23
CA THR A 130 3.52 5.54 18.13
C THR A 130 2.89 6.83 17.60
N PRO A 131 3.10 7.96 18.27
CA PRO A 131 2.63 9.23 17.72
C PRO A 131 3.26 9.48 16.35
N LEU A 132 2.48 10.01 15.41
CA LEU A 132 2.96 10.28 14.06
C LEU A 132 4.00 11.40 14.02
N PHE A 133 3.85 12.36 14.89
CA PHE A 133 4.75 13.50 14.95
C PHE A 133 5.08 13.82 16.39
N GLU A 134 6.21 14.46 16.59
CA GLU A 134 6.57 14.99 17.91
C GLU A 134 5.56 16.05 18.32
N PRO A 135 5.26 16.15 19.63
CA PRO A 135 4.39 17.22 20.10
C PRO A 135 5.01 18.58 19.80
N THR A 136 4.17 19.53 19.41
CA THR A 136 4.62 20.88 19.17
C THR A 136 5.21 21.47 20.46
N PRO A 137 6.43 22.04 20.42
CA PRO A 137 7.00 22.67 21.61
C PRO A 137 6.07 23.76 22.12
N LEU A 138 5.99 23.86 23.44
CA LEU A 138 5.31 24.98 24.06
C LEU A 138 5.99 26.27 23.67
N CYS A 139 5.36 27.40 24.00
CA CYS A 139 5.82 28.71 23.59
C CYS A 139 7.36 28.81 23.59
N PRO A 140 7.99 29.16 22.45
CA PRO A 140 9.44 29.28 22.38
C PRO A 140 10.06 30.20 23.40
N ASP A 141 9.33 31.23 23.74
CA ASP A 141 9.83 32.24 24.68
C ASP A 141 9.89 31.75 26.12
N ALA A 142 9.12 30.74 26.43
CA ALA A 142 9.07 30.19 27.78
C ALA A 142 10.42 29.64 28.24
N ARG A 143 11.23 29.21 27.31
CA ARG A 143 12.52 28.61 27.60
C ARG A 143 13.69 29.61 27.51
N VAL A 144 13.42 30.78 27.09
CA VAL A 144 14.45 31.76 26.85
C VAL A 144 14.91 32.40 28.15
N ALA A 145 14.21 32.15 29.16
CA ALA A 145 14.55 32.69 30.47
C ALA A 145 15.98 32.37 30.85
#